data_bcbc5f6e661fba76dd805b6bab5ba2c2
#
_entry.id   bcbc5f6e661fba76dd805b6bab5ba2c2
#
_cell.length_a   1.000
_cell.length_b   1.000
_cell.length_c   1.000
_cell.angle_alpha   90.00
_cell.angle_beta   90.00
_cell.angle_gamma   90.00
#
_symmetry.space_group_name_H-M   'P 1'
#
loop_
_entity.id
_entity.type
_entity.pdbx_description
1 polymer ?
#
loop_
_entity_poly.entity_id
_entity_poly.type
_entity_poly.pdbx_seq_one_letter_code
_entity_poly.pdbx_strand_id
1 'polypeptide(L)'
;MIDIQWLIGGEAGYGIMTVGAMMGKIFTRLGLSVFDYVEYPSLIRGGHNAYYVRASSEEIFSQKKPVDILVALNRETIDKHKEELSANAAVLYDPNFTKVEEGEFPSTVLLFPIPLLEITKQVNADKVMINTVTLGASLALFYDDFSILEKIIQDAFGKKGEKVIAENLNTTKAGFDFVKKNFRDKYPLKIQSKPQENLLIGGAEAVALGAIRSGVNFAAIYPMTPINTVLSTLVAQALKYNIIVKEPEDEIAGINMAIGASFAGARSMVATSGGGFCLMVEGLGLAAQTETPLVIIEGMRPGPGTGFPTWTEQGDLQFVMHAAHGDFPRIVLAPGDMNEAFDFTMHAFNLAEKYQLQVIVLVDKYLMESHASASAEEFKIQNSKFRIERGKILTDEEVSSETDYKRYAFVEDGVSPRSLPGQMGGIALNGSDEHDDRGLYDEASENRIKMMDKRYKKLESALSDIPSPKLVGDTAPPLTILGFGSTKMPVVEAINWLKKDRINVNFLQVSYLSPFPSDVVSEIIKNAKKTLVIEGNKTGQFEALIREKTGLSVDHNFRKYDGRPFYPEEIVEKVKSILT
;
A
#
# COMPACT_ATOMS: atom_id res chain seq x y z
N MET A 1 11.88 14.96 -23.05
CA MET A 1 11.38 14.45 -21.75
C MET A 1 10.57 13.21 -22.03
N ILE A 2 10.84 12.10 -21.33
CA ILE A 2 10.09 10.85 -21.45
C ILE A 2 9.03 10.86 -20.35
N ASP A 3 7.77 10.59 -20.67
CA ASP A 3 6.68 10.32 -19.75
C ASP A 3 5.62 9.52 -20.52
N ILE A 4 5.70 8.20 -20.40
CA ILE A 4 4.84 7.26 -21.12
C ILE A 4 4.04 6.39 -20.15
N GLN A 5 2.82 6.04 -20.54
CA GLN A 5 2.01 5.03 -19.89
C GLN A 5 1.77 3.85 -20.83
N TRP A 6 2.30 2.70 -20.45
CA TRP A 6 2.10 1.41 -21.10
C TRP A 6 0.99 0.66 -20.38
N LEU A 7 0.10 0.04 -21.14
CA LEU A 7 -1.01 -0.76 -20.63
C LEU A 7 -1.07 -2.10 -21.35
N ILE A 8 -1.21 -3.19 -20.59
CA ILE A 8 -1.59 -4.49 -21.13
C ILE A 8 -2.94 -4.90 -20.56
N GLY A 9 -3.84 -5.36 -21.46
CA GLY A 9 -5.17 -5.83 -21.07
C GLY A 9 -5.54 -7.15 -21.71
N GLY A 10 -6.42 -7.90 -21.02
CA GLY A 10 -6.95 -9.19 -21.48
C GLY A 10 -7.68 -9.95 -20.37
N GLU A 11 -8.02 -11.21 -20.62
CA GLU A 11 -8.70 -12.06 -19.65
C GLU A 11 -7.77 -12.59 -18.56
N ALA A 12 -8.34 -12.94 -17.41
CA ALA A 12 -7.62 -13.66 -16.36
C ALA A 12 -7.04 -14.98 -16.89
N GLY A 13 -5.79 -15.27 -16.50
CA GLY A 13 -5.05 -16.45 -16.97
C GLY A 13 -4.09 -16.18 -18.13
N TYR A 14 -4.15 -15.02 -18.78
CA TYR A 14 -3.17 -14.64 -19.82
C TYR A 14 -1.84 -14.08 -19.25
N GLY A 15 -1.60 -14.17 -17.96
CA GLY A 15 -0.33 -13.75 -17.34
C GLY A 15 -0.04 -12.24 -17.37
N ILE A 16 -1.09 -11.42 -17.44
CA ILE A 16 -1.03 -9.95 -17.53
C ILE A 16 -0.22 -9.37 -16.36
N MET A 17 -0.48 -9.85 -15.12
CA MET A 17 0.24 -9.41 -13.92
C MET A 17 1.75 -9.64 -14.03
N THR A 18 2.15 -10.81 -14.55
CA THR A 18 3.58 -11.15 -14.69
C THR A 18 4.27 -10.24 -15.70
N VAL A 19 3.64 -10.02 -16.86
CA VAL A 19 4.21 -9.18 -17.93
C VAL A 19 4.22 -7.71 -17.52
N GLY A 20 3.16 -7.22 -16.85
CA GLY A 20 3.12 -5.85 -16.32
C GLY A 20 4.24 -5.59 -15.32
N ALA A 21 4.40 -6.47 -14.33
CA ALA A 21 5.49 -6.37 -13.35
C ALA A 21 6.88 -6.45 -14.02
N MET A 22 7.05 -7.27 -15.06
CA MET A 22 8.31 -7.30 -15.82
C MET A 22 8.55 -6.01 -16.58
N MET A 23 7.52 -5.41 -17.18
CA MET A 23 7.64 -4.11 -17.87
C MET A 23 8.03 -2.99 -16.89
N GLY A 24 7.44 -2.96 -15.70
CA GLY A 24 7.84 -2.04 -14.64
C GLY A 24 9.34 -2.19 -14.29
N LYS A 25 9.81 -3.43 -14.14
CA LYS A 25 11.25 -3.72 -13.90
C LYS A 25 12.15 -3.31 -15.06
N ILE A 26 11.69 -3.46 -16.31
CA ILE A 26 12.41 -3.00 -17.49
C ILE A 26 12.63 -1.48 -17.40
N PHE A 27 11.57 -0.72 -17.22
CA PHE A 27 11.67 0.73 -17.13
C PHE A 27 12.54 1.20 -15.95
N THR A 28 12.42 0.56 -14.80
CA THR A 28 13.26 0.85 -13.62
C THR A 28 14.74 0.59 -13.92
N ARG A 29 15.08 -0.52 -14.59
CA ARG A 29 16.47 -0.83 -14.97
C ARG A 29 17.01 0.06 -16.09
N LEU A 30 16.13 0.64 -16.90
CA LEU A 30 16.50 1.68 -17.87
C LEU A 30 16.80 3.03 -17.20
N GLY A 31 16.56 3.15 -15.88
CA GLY A 31 16.84 4.35 -15.10
C GLY A 31 15.70 5.36 -15.13
N LEU A 32 14.47 4.91 -15.40
CA LEU A 32 13.28 5.73 -15.33
C LEU A 32 12.62 5.63 -13.94
N SER A 33 11.96 6.70 -13.52
CA SER A 33 10.99 6.67 -12.43
C SER A 33 9.74 5.94 -12.91
N VAL A 34 9.26 4.98 -12.12
CA VAL A 34 8.16 4.08 -12.49
C VAL A 34 7.08 4.11 -11.43
N PHE A 35 5.84 4.11 -11.88
CA PHE A 35 4.67 3.83 -11.06
C PHE A 35 3.77 2.85 -11.81
N ASP A 36 3.29 1.82 -11.13
CA ASP A 36 2.34 0.88 -11.72
C ASP A 36 1.03 0.79 -10.92
N TYR A 37 0.00 0.37 -11.61
CA TYR A 37 -1.33 0.21 -11.05
C TYR A 37 -2.07 -0.92 -11.77
N VAL A 38 -2.91 -1.66 -11.06
CA VAL A 38 -3.62 -2.83 -11.59
C VAL A 38 -5.11 -2.78 -11.33
N GLU A 39 -5.88 -3.13 -12.37
CA GLU A 39 -7.32 -3.32 -12.33
C GLU A 39 -7.68 -4.76 -12.72
N TYR A 40 -8.46 -5.44 -11.89
CA TYR A 40 -8.95 -6.77 -12.20
C TYR A 40 -10.26 -7.06 -11.44
N PRO A 41 -11.19 -7.81 -12.05
CA PRO A 41 -12.39 -8.25 -11.37
C PRO A 41 -12.07 -9.40 -10.42
N SER A 42 -12.92 -9.59 -9.41
CA SER A 42 -12.81 -10.74 -8.48
C SER A 42 -13.34 -12.03 -9.13
N LEU A 43 -12.68 -12.46 -10.21
CA LEU A 43 -13.03 -13.67 -10.96
C LEU A 43 -11.80 -14.57 -11.12
N ILE A 44 -12.00 -15.88 -10.97
CA ILE A 44 -10.92 -16.87 -11.17
C ILE A 44 -10.57 -17.01 -12.66
N ARG A 45 -11.56 -16.90 -13.54
CA ARG A 45 -11.40 -16.97 -15.00
C ARG A 45 -12.35 -15.98 -15.67
N GLY A 46 -11.93 -15.48 -16.83
CA GLY A 46 -12.67 -14.46 -17.55
C GLY A 46 -12.53 -13.07 -16.92
N GLY A 47 -13.34 -12.14 -17.38
CA GLY A 47 -13.26 -10.74 -16.99
C GLY A 47 -12.05 -10.03 -17.58
N HIS A 48 -12.11 -8.70 -17.55
CA HIS A 48 -11.05 -7.87 -18.07
C HIS A 48 -10.07 -7.49 -16.98
N ASN A 49 -8.78 -7.77 -17.20
CA ASN A 49 -7.68 -7.34 -16.36
C ASN A 49 -6.84 -6.31 -17.13
N ALA A 50 -6.40 -5.28 -16.45
CA ALA A 50 -5.55 -4.24 -17.01
C ALA A 50 -4.39 -3.94 -16.06
N TYR A 51 -3.18 -3.85 -16.60
CA TYR A 51 -1.98 -3.48 -15.86
C TYR A 51 -1.35 -2.26 -16.51
N TYR A 52 -1.33 -1.16 -15.77
CA TYR A 52 -0.78 0.12 -16.18
C TYR A 52 0.63 0.27 -15.64
N VAL A 53 1.57 0.70 -16.47
CA VAL A 53 2.93 1.04 -16.06
C VAL A 53 3.27 2.41 -16.63
N ARG A 54 3.37 3.41 -15.77
CA ARG A 54 3.88 4.72 -16.15
C ARG A 54 5.39 4.78 -15.90
N ALA A 55 6.13 5.35 -16.85
CA ALA A 55 7.58 5.51 -16.75
C ALA A 55 7.99 6.91 -17.23
N SER A 56 8.83 7.59 -16.47
CA SER A 56 9.25 8.97 -16.75
C SER A 56 10.74 9.20 -16.48
N SER A 57 11.32 10.14 -17.22
CA SER A 57 12.66 10.66 -16.92
C SER A 57 12.70 11.66 -15.76
N GLU A 58 11.53 12.13 -15.30
CA GLU A 58 11.34 12.89 -14.06
C GLU A 58 10.74 11.99 -12.99
N GLU A 59 10.84 12.38 -11.74
CA GLU A 59 10.18 11.70 -10.63
C GLU A 59 8.66 11.78 -10.78
N ILE A 60 7.98 10.65 -10.60
CA ILE A 60 6.53 10.52 -10.68
C ILE A 60 5.99 9.80 -9.44
N PHE A 61 4.74 10.11 -9.10
CA PHE A 61 4.10 9.63 -7.87
C PHE A 61 2.81 8.82 -8.11
N SER A 62 2.27 8.83 -9.33
CA SER A 62 1.04 8.10 -9.67
C SER A 62 0.91 7.82 -11.16
N GLN A 63 -0.09 7.01 -11.54
CA GLN A 63 -0.52 6.83 -12.93
C GLN A 63 -1.08 8.14 -13.52
N LYS A 64 -1.30 8.16 -14.83
CA LYS A 64 -1.99 9.22 -15.58
C LYS A 64 -3.13 8.63 -16.42
N LYS A 65 -4.06 9.45 -16.92
CA LYS A 65 -5.16 8.95 -17.79
C LYS A 65 -4.69 8.51 -19.18
N PRO A 66 -3.91 9.33 -19.95
CA PRO A 66 -3.57 8.96 -21.32
C PRO A 66 -2.66 7.73 -21.38
N VAL A 67 -3.04 6.77 -22.25
CA VAL A 67 -2.27 5.56 -22.55
C VAL A 67 -1.48 5.78 -23.83
N ASP A 68 -0.15 5.63 -23.75
CA ASP A 68 0.77 5.84 -24.88
C ASP A 68 1.08 4.54 -25.64
N ILE A 69 1.03 3.39 -24.96
CA ILE A 69 1.22 2.08 -25.58
C ILE A 69 0.17 1.14 -25.00
N LEU A 70 -0.76 0.67 -25.85
CA LEU A 70 -1.77 -0.32 -25.52
C LEU A 70 -1.39 -1.69 -26.09
N VAL A 71 -1.29 -2.71 -25.24
CA VAL A 71 -1.15 -4.11 -25.61
C VAL A 71 -2.48 -4.81 -25.40
N ALA A 72 -3.19 -5.07 -26.48
CA ALA A 72 -4.52 -5.69 -26.45
C ALA A 72 -4.43 -7.19 -26.74
N LEU A 73 -4.61 -8.02 -25.73
CA LEU A 73 -4.62 -9.48 -25.88
C LEU A 73 -5.97 -10.02 -26.36
N ASN A 74 -7.02 -9.20 -26.33
CA ASN A 74 -8.34 -9.51 -26.86
C ASN A 74 -9.07 -8.24 -27.33
N ARG A 75 -10.22 -8.41 -27.98
CA ARG A 75 -11.04 -7.32 -28.49
C ARG A 75 -11.57 -6.42 -27.37
N GLU A 76 -11.98 -7.01 -26.25
CA GLU A 76 -12.51 -6.28 -25.10
C GLU A 76 -11.53 -5.22 -24.58
N THR A 77 -10.23 -5.49 -24.62
CA THR A 77 -9.19 -4.53 -24.24
C THR A 77 -9.22 -3.27 -25.12
N ILE A 78 -9.39 -3.43 -26.44
CA ILE A 78 -9.52 -2.28 -27.34
C ILE A 78 -10.79 -1.50 -27.00
N ASP A 79 -11.92 -2.18 -26.91
CA ASP A 79 -13.22 -1.54 -26.69
C ASP A 79 -13.24 -0.72 -25.38
N LYS A 80 -12.56 -1.19 -24.35
CA LYS A 80 -12.50 -0.51 -23.04
C LYS A 80 -11.51 0.67 -22.99
N HIS A 81 -10.39 0.57 -23.72
CA HIS A 81 -9.28 1.52 -23.53
C HIS A 81 -9.00 2.42 -24.73
N LYS A 82 -9.72 2.28 -25.84
CA LYS A 82 -9.48 3.12 -27.04
C LYS A 82 -9.69 4.61 -26.80
N GLU A 83 -10.61 4.98 -25.92
CA GLU A 83 -10.87 6.38 -25.55
C GLU A 83 -9.80 6.96 -24.59
N GLU A 84 -8.98 6.10 -24.01
CA GLU A 84 -7.89 6.49 -23.11
C GLU A 84 -6.59 6.75 -23.88
N LEU A 85 -6.53 6.47 -25.19
CA LEU A 85 -5.31 6.58 -25.97
C LEU A 85 -4.85 8.03 -26.13
N SER A 86 -3.53 8.25 -25.97
CA SER A 86 -2.92 9.51 -26.34
C SER A 86 -2.91 9.71 -27.87
N ALA A 87 -2.72 10.96 -28.33
CA ALA A 87 -2.84 11.30 -29.75
C ALA A 87 -1.90 10.50 -30.70
N ASN A 88 -0.75 10.04 -30.19
CA ASN A 88 0.24 9.28 -30.99
C ASN A 88 0.48 7.90 -30.36
N ALA A 89 -0.53 7.31 -29.76
CA ALA A 89 -0.43 6.02 -29.10
C ALA A 89 -0.05 4.89 -30.06
N ALA A 90 0.62 3.88 -29.53
CA ALA A 90 0.85 2.59 -30.21
C ALA A 90 -0.17 1.56 -29.71
N VAL A 91 -0.80 0.82 -30.62
CA VAL A 91 -1.70 -0.30 -30.31
C VAL A 91 -1.13 -1.59 -30.87
N LEU A 92 -0.71 -2.49 -29.96
CA LEU A 92 -0.22 -3.83 -30.29
C LEU A 92 -1.38 -4.82 -30.13
N TYR A 93 -1.66 -5.60 -31.16
CA TYR A 93 -2.74 -6.59 -31.14
C TYR A 93 -2.48 -7.76 -32.09
N ASP A 94 -3.11 -8.90 -31.85
CA ASP A 94 -3.06 -10.02 -32.79
C ASP A 94 -4.22 -9.92 -33.80
N PRO A 95 -3.95 -9.70 -35.10
CA PRO A 95 -4.97 -9.53 -36.13
C PRO A 95 -5.79 -10.81 -36.36
N ASN A 96 -5.33 -11.98 -35.91
CA ASN A 96 -6.06 -13.23 -36.02
C ASN A 96 -7.19 -13.36 -34.98
N PHE A 97 -7.08 -12.65 -33.84
CA PHE A 97 -8.09 -12.67 -32.77
C PHE A 97 -8.85 -11.37 -32.65
N THR A 98 -8.22 -10.26 -33.00
CA THR A 98 -8.75 -8.92 -32.79
C THR A 98 -8.81 -8.20 -34.14
N LYS A 99 -10.00 -8.11 -34.70
CA LYS A 99 -10.23 -7.30 -35.92
C LYS A 99 -10.25 -5.83 -35.50
N VAL A 100 -9.46 -5.02 -36.15
CA VAL A 100 -9.50 -3.57 -36.10
C VAL A 100 -10.09 -3.06 -37.38
N GLU A 101 -11.19 -2.28 -37.31
CA GLU A 101 -11.89 -1.75 -38.46
C GLU A 101 -11.19 -0.48 -38.98
N GLU A 102 -11.35 -0.22 -40.28
CA GLU A 102 -10.86 1.02 -40.90
C GLU A 102 -11.57 2.23 -40.29
N GLY A 103 -10.79 3.20 -39.81
CA GLY A 103 -11.34 4.40 -39.16
C GLY A 103 -11.70 4.23 -37.67
N GLU A 104 -11.48 3.06 -37.07
CA GLU A 104 -11.75 2.84 -35.64
C GLU A 104 -10.88 3.70 -34.71
N PHE A 105 -9.66 4.02 -35.14
CA PHE A 105 -8.73 4.88 -34.42
C PHE A 105 -8.44 6.15 -35.22
N PRO A 106 -8.11 7.26 -34.53
CA PRO A 106 -7.55 8.45 -35.18
C PRO A 106 -6.33 8.09 -36.04
N SER A 107 -6.12 8.78 -37.14
CA SER A 107 -5.00 8.52 -38.06
C SER A 107 -3.61 8.71 -37.43
N THR A 108 -3.53 9.36 -36.29
CA THR A 108 -2.30 9.55 -35.49
C THR A 108 -1.93 8.35 -34.65
N VAL A 109 -2.87 7.43 -34.37
CA VAL A 109 -2.63 6.20 -33.62
C VAL A 109 -1.89 5.18 -34.50
N LEU A 110 -0.81 4.63 -33.98
CA LEU A 110 0.05 3.70 -34.69
C LEU A 110 -0.35 2.24 -34.39
N LEU A 111 -0.80 1.53 -35.41
CA LEU A 111 -1.23 0.13 -35.30
C LEU A 111 -0.06 -0.83 -35.55
N PHE A 112 0.11 -1.80 -34.65
CA PHE A 112 1.13 -2.85 -34.71
C PHE A 112 0.44 -4.22 -34.72
N PRO A 113 -0.01 -4.73 -35.89
CA PRO A 113 -0.56 -6.07 -36.01
C PRO A 113 0.55 -7.11 -35.87
N ILE A 114 0.55 -7.85 -34.77
CA ILE A 114 1.56 -8.86 -34.44
C ILE A 114 0.85 -10.21 -34.33
N PRO A 115 1.19 -11.22 -35.15
CA PRO A 115 0.54 -12.54 -35.11
C PRO A 115 1.07 -13.35 -33.91
N LEU A 116 0.63 -12.96 -32.71
CA LEU A 116 1.16 -13.45 -31.42
C LEU A 116 1.09 -14.99 -31.30
N LEU A 117 -0.06 -15.58 -31.69
CA LEU A 117 -0.24 -17.04 -31.64
C LEU A 117 0.65 -17.77 -32.64
N GLU A 118 0.85 -17.22 -33.83
CA GLU A 118 1.70 -17.82 -34.85
C GLU A 118 3.17 -17.80 -34.41
N ILE A 119 3.62 -16.66 -33.87
CA ILE A 119 4.96 -16.52 -33.30
C ILE A 119 5.18 -17.54 -32.18
N THR A 120 4.22 -17.66 -31.25
CA THR A 120 4.28 -18.64 -30.16
C THR A 120 4.42 -20.09 -30.69
N LYS A 121 3.65 -20.46 -31.72
CA LYS A 121 3.74 -21.78 -32.38
C LYS A 121 5.08 -22.00 -33.08
N GLN A 122 5.63 -20.99 -33.76
CA GLN A 122 6.92 -21.09 -34.47
C GLN A 122 8.08 -21.42 -33.53
N VAL A 123 8.03 -20.97 -32.28
CA VAL A 123 9.04 -21.30 -31.26
C VAL A 123 8.67 -22.51 -30.39
N ASN A 124 7.63 -23.26 -30.75
CA ASN A 124 7.12 -24.43 -30.02
C ASN A 124 6.77 -24.14 -28.55
N ALA A 125 6.30 -22.91 -28.25
CA ALA A 125 5.89 -22.51 -26.90
C ALA A 125 4.40 -22.76 -26.66
N ASP A 126 4.00 -22.84 -25.39
CA ASP A 126 2.60 -22.97 -24.98
C ASP A 126 1.80 -21.70 -25.37
N LYS A 127 0.51 -21.89 -25.70
CA LYS A 127 -0.40 -20.76 -26.03
C LYS A 127 -0.44 -19.70 -24.93
N VAL A 128 -0.28 -20.05 -23.66
CA VAL A 128 -0.25 -19.10 -22.55
C VAL A 128 0.89 -18.08 -22.69
N MET A 129 1.94 -18.39 -23.44
CA MET A 129 3.10 -17.54 -23.63
C MET A 129 2.90 -16.41 -24.68
N ILE A 130 1.70 -16.21 -25.19
CA ILE A 130 1.33 -15.05 -26.04
C ILE A 130 1.72 -13.73 -25.34
N ASN A 131 1.47 -13.64 -24.03
CA ASN A 131 1.89 -12.49 -23.21
C ASN A 131 3.40 -12.25 -23.21
N THR A 132 4.21 -13.31 -23.21
CA THR A 132 5.66 -13.24 -23.26
C THR A 132 6.15 -12.69 -24.62
N VAL A 133 5.47 -13.06 -25.73
CA VAL A 133 5.71 -12.45 -27.06
C VAL A 133 5.49 -10.94 -27.00
N THR A 134 4.40 -10.49 -26.36
CA THR A 134 4.10 -9.05 -26.27
C THR A 134 5.10 -8.26 -25.45
N LEU A 135 5.72 -8.86 -24.43
CA LEU A 135 6.78 -8.22 -23.67
C LEU A 135 7.99 -7.86 -24.55
N GLY A 136 8.46 -8.82 -25.35
CA GLY A 136 9.53 -8.60 -26.32
C GLY A 136 9.15 -7.60 -27.41
N ALA A 137 7.94 -7.73 -27.95
CA ALA A 137 7.41 -6.81 -28.96
C ALA A 137 7.30 -5.38 -28.42
N SER A 138 6.82 -5.19 -27.19
CA SER A 138 6.73 -3.89 -26.56
C SER A 138 8.12 -3.25 -26.36
N LEU A 139 9.08 -3.99 -25.83
CA LEU A 139 10.44 -3.48 -25.66
C LEU A 139 11.03 -3.00 -27.01
N ALA A 140 10.84 -3.76 -28.07
CA ALA A 140 11.38 -3.47 -29.39
C ALA A 140 10.87 -2.14 -29.99
N LEU A 141 9.74 -1.60 -29.53
CA LEU A 141 9.24 -0.30 -29.98
C LEU A 141 10.15 0.85 -29.57
N PHE A 142 10.69 0.81 -28.34
CA PHE A 142 11.36 1.96 -27.74
C PHE A 142 12.81 1.70 -27.28
N TYR A 143 13.27 0.44 -27.35
CA TYR A 143 14.63 0.07 -26.94
C TYR A 143 15.23 -1.00 -27.85
N ASP A 144 16.54 -0.93 -28.09
CA ASP A 144 17.19 -1.77 -29.11
C ASP A 144 18.00 -2.94 -28.53
N ASP A 145 18.35 -2.91 -27.23
CA ASP A 145 19.14 -3.95 -26.60
C ASP A 145 18.27 -4.97 -25.85
N PHE A 146 18.27 -6.21 -26.35
CA PHE A 146 17.51 -7.32 -25.75
C PHE A 146 18.10 -7.83 -24.42
N SER A 147 19.35 -7.56 -24.13
CA SER A 147 20.06 -8.10 -22.95
C SER A 147 19.39 -7.75 -21.62
N ILE A 148 18.64 -6.65 -21.56
CA ILE A 148 17.88 -6.27 -20.37
C ILE A 148 16.76 -7.29 -20.05
N LEU A 149 16.11 -7.83 -21.07
CA LEU A 149 15.08 -8.86 -20.92
C LEU A 149 15.67 -10.20 -20.47
N GLU A 150 16.86 -10.57 -20.95
CA GLU A 150 17.54 -11.80 -20.54
C GLU A 150 17.73 -11.83 -19.02
N LYS A 151 18.22 -10.74 -18.43
CA LYS A 151 18.41 -10.61 -16.98
C LYS A 151 17.11 -10.68 -16.21
N ILE A 152 16.07 -9.99 -16.68
CA ILE A 152 14.75 -9.95 -16.01
C ILE A 152 14.09 -11.33 -16.04
N ILE A 153 14.16 -12.05 -17.16
CA ILE A 153 13.61 -13.39 -17.30
C ILE A 153 14.37 -14.38 -16.41
N GLN A 154 15.70 -14.29 -16.37
CA GLN A 154 16.53 -15.10 -15.47
C GLN A 154 16.16 -14.87 -13.99
N ASP A 155 15.97 -13.62 -13.57
CA ASP A 155 15.57 -13.29 -12.20
C ASP A 155 14.16 -13.79 -11.88
N ALA A 156 13.22 -13.64 -12.80
CA ALA A 156 11.83 -14.01 -12.61
C ALA A 156 11.59 -15.52 -12.57
N PHE A 157 12.31 -16.26 -13.39
CA PHE A 157 12.10 -17.69 -13.57
C PHE A 157 13.27 -18.57 -13.11
N GLY A 158 14.32 -18.01 -12.51
CA GLY A 158 15.52 -18.74 -12.08
C GLY A 158 15.24 -19.96 -11.22
N LYS A 159 14.24 -19.87 -10.33
CA LYS A 159 13.80 -20.98 -9.46
C LYS A 159 12.97 -22.06 -10.19
N LYS A 160 12.50 -21.81 -11.42
CA LYS A 160 11.65 -22.73 -12.20
C LYS A 160 12.45 -23.66 -13.13
N GLY A 161 13.77 -23.49 -13.19
CA GLY A 161 14.70 -24.33 -13.96
C GLY A 161 15.02 -23.79 -15.36
N GLU A 162 16.14 -24.27 -15.91
CA GLU A 162 16.72 -23.78 -17.19
C GLU A 162 15.76 -23.90 -18.37
N LYS A 163 14.95 -24.97 -18.44
CA LYS A 163 13.98 -25.17 -19.52
C LYS A 163 12.98 -24.03 -19.58
N VAL A 164 12.40 -23.64 -18.43
CA VAL A 164 11.41 -22.54 -18.37
C VAL A 164 12.05 -21.21 -18.73
N ILE A 165 13.28 -20.98 -18.30
CA ILE A 165 14.04 -19.77 -18.68
C ILE A 165 14.24 -19.72 -20.19
N ALA A 166 14.74 -20.81 -20.79
CA ALA A 166 15.01 -20.86 -22.24
C ALA A 166 13.74 -20.69 -23.08
N GLU A 167 12.61 -21.29 -22.68
CA GLU A 167 11.31 -21.12 -23.35
C GLU A 167 10.84 -19.67 -23.30
N ASN A 168 10.92 -19.01 -22.14
CA ASN A 168 10.57 -17.59 -22.01
C ASN A 168 11.50 -16.68 -22.81
N LEU A 169 12.81 -16.92 -22.81
CA LEU A 169 13.78 -16.15 -23.59
C LEU A 169 13.50 -16.27 -25.08
N ASN A 170 13.33 -17.49 -25.59
CA ASN A 170 13.07 -17.74 -27.01
C ASN A 170 11.78 -17.05 -27.47
N THR A 171 10.73 -17.16 -26.66
CA THR A 171 9.41 -16.57 -26.97
C THR A 171 9.44 -15.04 -26.95
N THR A 172 10.11 -14.46 -25.94
CA THR A 172 10.28 -13.01 -25.85
C THR A 172 11.14 -12.48 -27.00
N LYS A 173 12.23 -13.20 -27.33
CA LYS A 173 13.11 -12.83 -28.44
C LYS A 173 12.40 -12.86 -29.79
N ALA A 174 11.55 -13.84 -30.02
CA ALA A 174 10.75 -13.92 -31.26
C ALA A 174 9.83 -12.71 -31.44
N GLY A 175 9.16 -12.25 -30.36
CA GLY A 175 8.37 -11.03 -30.39
C GLY A 175 9.18 -9.77 -30.66
N PHE A 176 10.33 -9.65 -29.99
CA PHE A 176 11.27 -8.56 -30.19
C PHE A 176 11.77 -8.48 -31.63
N ASP A 177 12.26 -9.60 -32.18
CA ASP A 177 12.79 -9.69 -33.55
C ASP A 177 11.71 -9.42 -34.60
N PHE A 178 10.48 -9.89 -34.38
CA PHE A 178 9.36 -9.61 -35.27
C PHE A 178 9.12 -8.11 -35.42
N VAL A 179 9.09 -7.36 -34.32
CA VAL A 179 8.87 -5.90 -34.36
C VAL A 179 10.08 -5.20 -34.99
N LYS A 180 11.30 -5.58 -34.65
CA LYS A 180 12.51 -5.01 -35.28
C LYS A 180 12.56 -5.23 -36.78
N LYS A 181 12.09 -6.38 -37.27
CA LYS A 181 12.07 -6.71 -38.69
C LYS A 181 10.97 -5.97 -39.46
N ASN A 182 9.74 -5.87 -38.89
CA ASN A 182 8.57 -5.42 -39.62
C ASN A 182 8.16 -3.97 -39.34
N PHE A 183 8.56 -3.42 -38.16
CA PHE A 183 8.09 -2.12 -37.68
C PHE A 183 9.22 -1.23 -37.16
N ARG A 184 10.45 -1.48 -37.60
CA ARG A 184 11.61 -0.68 -37.19
C ARG A 184 11.32 0.81 -37.38
N ASP A 185 11.60 1.60 -36.33
CA ASP A 185 11.45 3.06 -36.30
C ASP A 185 10.02 3.61 -36.58
N LYS A 186 9.01 2.73 -36.62
CA LYS A 186 7.61 3.16 -36.74
C LYS A 186 7.13 3.92 -35.50
N TYR A 187 7.58 3.53 -34.29
CA TYR A 187 7.29 4.24 -33.06
C TYR A 187 8.39 5.26 -32.77
N PRO A 188 8.05 6.56 -32.60
CA PRO A 188 9.07 7.63 -32.60
C PRO A 188 9.89 7.69 -31.30
N LEU A 189 9.38 7.13 -30.19
CA LEU A 189 10.09 7.18 -28.91
C LEU A 189 11.24 6.17 -28.89
N LYS A 190 12.44 6.66 -28.49
CA LYS A 190 13.58 5.82 -28.16
C LYS A 190 14.09 6.20 -26.76
N ILE A 191 14.23 5.19 -25.93
CA ILE A 191 14.73 5.35 -24.56
C ILE A 191 16.24 5.11 -24.55
N GLN A 192 16.99 6.06 -23.98
CA GLN A 192 18.40 5.86 -23.68
C GLN A 192 18.53 5.36 -22.25
N SER A 193 19.18 4.22 -22.06
CA SER A 193 19.39 3.66 -20.73
C SER A 193 20.36 4.53 -19.92
N LYS A 194 19.94 4.82 -18.69
CA LYS A 194 20.77 5.45 -17.65
C LYS A 194 20.58 4.63 -16.36
N PRO A 195 21.22 3.43 -16.27
CA PRO A 195 20.99 2.52 -15.16
C PRO A 195 21.19 3.19 -13.81
N GLN A 196 20.26 2.95 -12.89
CA GLN A 196 20.30 3.38 -11.50
C GLN A 196 20.03 2.18 -10.60
N GLU A 197 20.53 2.21 -9.36
CA GLU A 197 20.26 1.18 -8.35
C GLU A 197 18.90 1.40 -7.69
N ASN A 198 17.84 1.39 -8.49
CA ASN A 198 16.47 1.50 -8.02
C ASN A 198 15.81 0.13 -7.93
N LEU A 199 14.96 -0.03 -6.93
CA LEU A 199 14.01 -1.12 -6.78
C LEU A 199 12.65 -0.69 -7.32
N LEU A 200 11.89 -1.64 -7.83
CA LEU A 200 10.44 -1.49 -7.98
C LEU A 200 9.81 -2.20 -6.78
N ILE A 201 9.17 -1.43 -5.89
CA ILE A 201 8.65 -1.91 -4.60
C ILE A 201 7.14 -1.69 -4.52
N GLY A 202 6.41 -2.72 -4.08
CA GLY A 202 4.97 -2.62 -3.83
C GLY A 202 4.66 -2.16 -2.40
N GLY A 203 3.49 -1.52 -2.19
CA GLY A 203 3.09 -1.07 -0.86
C GLY A 203 2.96 -2.21 0.15
N ALA A 204 2.39 -3.35 -0.24
CA ALA A 204 2.30 -4.52 0.64
C ALA A 204 3.67 -5.16 0.93
N GLU A 205 4.59 -5.14 -0.04
CA GLU A 205 5.97 -5.56 0.20
C GLU A 205 6.67 -4.61 1.18
N ALA A 206 6.46 -3.29 1.04
CA ALA A 206 7.00 -2.28 1.94
C ALA A 206 6.51 -2.47 3.39
N VAL A 207 5.21 -2.74 3.60
CA VAL A 207 4.65 -3.10 4.91
C VAL A 207 5.33 -4.34 5.47
N ALA A 208 5.46 -5.41 4.69
CA ALA A 208 6.10 -6.66 5.15
C ALA A 208 7.58 -6.46 5.51
N LEU A 209 8.32 -5.71 4.69
CA LEU A 209 9.73 -5.38 4.95
C LEU A 209 9.88 -4.49 6.19
N GLY A 210 8.98 -3.52 6.41
CA GLY A 210 8.91 -2.71 7.62
C GLY A 210 8.69 -3.57 8.88
N ALA A 211 7.77 -4.54 8.81
CA ALA A 211 7.54 -5.51 9.87
C ALA A 211 8.80 -6.36 10.15
N ILE A 212 9.45 -6.89 9.12
CA ILE A 212 10.70 -7.65 9.24
C ILE A 212 11.80 -6.79 9.88
N ARG A 213 11.96 -5.56 9.42
CA ARG A 213 12.96 -4.62 9.97
C ARG A 213 12.70 -4.28 11.42
N SER A 214 11.43 -4.26 11.83
CA SER A 214 11.03 -4.07 13.22
C SER A 214 11.29 -5.28 14.12
N GLY A 215 11.69 -6.41 13.55
CA GLY A 215 11.88 -7.64 14.32
C GLY A 215 10.56 -8.35 14.65
N VAL A 216 9.56 -8.28 13.78
CA VAL A 216 8.37 -9.14 13.88
C VAL A 216 8.81 -10.60 13.95
N ASN A 217 8.29 -11.35 14.90
CA ASN A 217 8.59 -12.76 15.05
C ASN A 217 7.34 -13.65 15.14
N PHE A 218 6.15 -13.04 15.15
CA PHE A 218 4.89 -13.76 15.03
C PHE A 218 3.89 -12.98 14.17
N ALA A 219 3.33 -13.62 13.15
CA ALA A 219 2.28 -13.07 12.31
C ALA A 219 1.16 -14.10 12.13
N ALA A 220 -0.09 -13.75 12.43
CA ALA A 220 -1.25 -14.58 12.19
C ALA A 220 -2.17 -13.86 11.20
N ILE A 221 -2.26 -14.37 9.97
CA ILE A 221 -2.92 -13.67 8.85
C ILE A 221 -3.81 -14.64 8.09
N TYR A 222 -5.12 -14.37 8.08
CA TYR A 222 -6.07 -15.02 7.17
C TYR A 222 -6.05 -14.29 5.82
N PRO A 223 -5.91 -14.99 4.67
CA PRO A 223 -5.75 -14.34 3.37
C PRO A 223 -6.98 -13.52 2.97
N MET A 224 -6.80 -12.23 2.73
CA MET A 224 -7.84 -11.33 2.25
C MET A 224 -7.21 -10.19 1.41
N THR A 225 -7.77 -9.92 0.21
CA THR A 225 -7.34 -8.76 -0.59
C THR A 225 -7.64 -7.46 0.18
N PRO A 226 -6.68 -6.49 0.27
CA PRO A 226 -5.42 -6.40 -0.47
C PRO A 226 -4.16 -6.83 0.32
N ILE A 227 -4.27 -7.58 1.44
CA ILE A 227 -3.10 -7.88 2.31
C ILE A 227 -2.37 -9.18 1.94
N ASN A 228 -2.78 -9.90 0.92
CA ASN A 228 -2.21 -11.20 0.57
C ASN A 228 -0.70 -11.16 0.30
N THR A 229 -0.20 -10.07 -0.30
CA THR A 229 1.23 -9.90 -0.57
C THR A 229 2.02 -9.70 0.73
N VAL A 230 1.44 -9.12 1.78
CA VAL A 230 2.08 -9.07 3.12
C VAL A 230 2.33 -10.49 3.62
N LEU A 231 1.29 -11.34 3.60
CA LEU A 231 1.41 -12.74 4.02
C LEU A 231 2.47 -13.48 3.21
N SER A 232 2.39 -13.45 1.89
CA SER A 232 3.32 -14.18 1.02
C SER A 232 4.77 -13.70 1.17
N THR A 233 5.01 -12.42 1.39
CA THR A 233 6.34 -11.85 1.63
C THR A 233 6.90 -12.31 2.97
N LEU A 234 6.09 -12.28 4.05
CA LEU A 234 6.50 -12.78 5.36
C LEU A 234 6.82 -14.29 5.30
N VAL A 235 5.99 -15.10 4.65
CA VAL A 235 6.22 -16.54 4.45
C VAL A 235 7.54 -16.78 3.71
N ALA A 236 7.80 -16.04 2.63
CA ALA A 236 9.03 -16.19 1.85
C ALA A 236 10.30 -15.85 2.66
N GLN A 237 10.19 -15.02 3.68
CA GLN A 237 11.29 -14.58 4.53
C GLN A 237 11.32 -15.26 5.92
N ALA A 238 10.32 -16.09 6.24
CA ALA A 238 10.10 -16.64 7.57
C ALA A 238 11.33 -17.36 8.15
N LEU A 239 11.94 -18.26 7.38
CA LEU A 239 13.13 -18.99 7.83
C LEU A 239 14.35 -18.10 8.02
N LYS A 240 14.54 -17.12 7.13
CA LYS A 240 15.70 -16.23 7.15
C LYS A 240 15.70 -15.30 8.39
N TYR A 241 14.53 -14.83 8.78
CA TYR A 241 14.37 -13.87 9.88
C TYR A 241 13.73 -14.47 11.14
N ASN A 242 13.58 -15.79 11.19
CA ASN A 242 13.01 -16.53 12.33
C ASN A 242 11.60 -16.00 12.71
N ILE A 243 10.72 -15.91 11.73
CA ILE A 243 9.35 -15.45 11.89
C ILE A 243 8.42 -16.67 11.90
N ILE A 244 7.56 -16.77 12.90
CA ILE A 244 6.45 -17.73 12.92
C ILE A 244 5.29 -17.08 12.18
N VAL A 245 4.98 -17.61 10.99
CA VAL A 245 3.80 -17.18 10.22
C VAL A 245 2.73 -18.26 10.30
N LYS A 246 1.53 -17.87 10.73
CA LYS A 246 0.35 -18.73 10.82
C LYS A 246 -0.75 -18.21 9.89
N GLU A 247 -1.33 -19.13 9.14
CA GLU A 247 -2.58 -18.92 8.43
C GLU A 247 -3.68 -19.63 9.24
N PRO A 248 -4.46 -18.87 10.05
CA PRO A 248 -5.52 -19.42 10.89
C PRO A 248 -6.77 -19.75 10.05
N GLU A 249 -7.76 -20.39 10.65
CA GLU A 249 -9.05 -20.69 10.01
C GLU A 249 -9.92 -19.44 9.75
N ASP A 250 -9.74 -18.37 10.52
CA ASP A 250 -10.41 -17.07 10.37
C ASP A 250 -9.69 -15.95 11.12
N GLU A 251 -10.22 -14.73 11.03
CA GLU A 251 -9.65 -13.55 11.67
C GLU A 251 -9.81 -13.54 13.19
N ILE A 252 -10.85 -14.20 13.74
CA ILE A 252 -11.06 -14.32 15.20
C ILE A 252 -9.88 -15.11 15.79
N ALA A 253 -9.57 -16.26 15.20
CA ALA A 253 -8.42 -17.06 15.60
C ALA A 253 -7.12 -16.27 15.40
N GLY A 254 -6.98 -15.54 14.29
CA GLY A 254 -5.80 -14.75 13.96
C GLY A 254 -5.45 -13.71 15.03
N ILE A 255 -6.42 -12.86 15.40
CA ILE A 255 -6.17 -11.82 16.40
C ILE A 255 -5.87 -12.42 17.79
N ASN A 256 -6.57 -13.48 18.20
CA ASN A 256 -6.35 -14.12 19.50
C ASN A 256 -4.99 -14.82 19.57
N MET A 257 -4.54 -15.47 18.48
CA MET A 257 -3.17 -16.01 18.39
C MET A 257 -2.12 -14.90 18.54
N ALA A 258 -2.31 -13.76 17.89
CA ALA A 258 -1.37 -12.64 17.95
C ALA A 258 -1.35 -11.97 19.34
N ILE A 259 -2.50 -11.85 20.02
CA ILE A 259 -2.59 -11.38 21.41
C ILE A 259 -1.82 -12.33 22.34
N GLY A 260 -2.06 -13.64 22.23
CA GLY A 260 -1.34 -14.63 23.05
C GLY A 260 0.17 -14.62 22.81
N ALA A 261 0.60 -14.51 21.55
CA ALA A 261 2.02 -14.39 21.20
C ALA A 261 2.63 -13.11 21.76
N SER A 262 1.95 -11.97 21.65
CA SER A 262 2.42 -10.70 22.21
C SER A 262 2.48 -10.72 23.73
N PHE A 263 1.52 -11.33 24.39
CA PHE A 263 1.54 -11.55 25.83
C PHE A 263 2.77 -12.37 26.24
N ALA A 264 3.12 -13.38 25.47
CA ALA A 264 4.32 -14.20 25.67
C ALA A 264 5.64 -13.50 25.26
N GLY A 265 5.59 -12.24 24.87
CA GLY A 265 6.78 -11.43 24.53
C GLY A 265 7.14 -11.39 23.05
N ALA A 266 6.35 -11.96 22.16
CA ALA A 266 6.58 -11.82 20.74
C ALA A 266 6.20 -10.40 20.23
N ARG A 267 6.92 -9.91 19.21
CA ARG A 267 6.46 -8.77 18.41
C ARG A 267 5.50 -9.31 17.37
N SER A 268 4.22 -9.17 17.64
CA SER A 268 3.17 -9.84 16.87
C SER A 268 2.35 -8.89 16.02
N MET A 269 1.84 -9.41 14.92
CA MET A 269 0.94 -8.69 14.03
C MET A 269 -0.18 -9.57 13.47
N VAL A 270 -1.24 -8.89 13.06
CA VAL A 270 -2.29 -9.42 12.17
C VAL A 270 -2.43 -8.50 10.96
N ALA A 271 -2.97 -9.01 9.86
CA ALA A 271 -3.32 -8.21 8.70
C ALA A 271 -4.65 -8.71 8.13
N THR A 272 -5.52 -7.79 7.73
CA THR A 272 -6.85 -8.09 7.19
C THR A 272 -7.39 -6.92 6.36
N SER A 273 -8.64 -7.01 5.91
CA SER A 273 -9.43 -5.93 5.31
C SER A 273 -10.67 -5.66 6.16
N GLY A 274 -11.45 -4.62 5.85
CA GLY A 274 -12.59 -4.18 6.65
C GLY A 274 -13.56 -5.29 7.06
N GLY A 275 -13.87 -6.22 6.16
CA GLY A 275 -14.72 -7.37 6.46
C GLY A 275 -14.15 -8.30 7.53
N GLY A 276 -12.84 -8.59 7.46
CA GLY A 276 -12.16 -9.41 8.47
C GLY A 276 -11.90 -8.62 9.77
N PHE A 277 -11.65 -7.32 9.68
CA PHE A 277 -11.54 -6.47 10.86
C PHE A 277 -12.83 -6.44 11.68
N CYS A 278 -14.00 -6.56 11.04
CA CYS A 278 -15.27 -6.76 11.75
C CYS A 278 -15.26 -7.97 12.70
N LEU A 279 -14.56 -9.04 12.34
CA LEU A 279 -14.43 -10.25 13.16
C LEU A 279 -13.39 -10.09 14.29
N MET A 280 -12.49 -9.12 14.17
CA MET A 280 -11.42 -8.87 15.15
C MET A 280 -11.81 -7.94 16.29
N VAL A 281 -12.97 -7.27 16.23
CA VAL A 281 -13.29 -6.14 17.13
C VAL A 281 -13.40 -6.53 18.59
N GLU A 282 -13.87 -7.74 18.91
CA GLU A 282 -13.91 -8.24 20.28
C GLU A 282 -12.48 -8.47 20.81
N GLY A 283 -11.62 -9.16 20.03
CA GLY A 283 -10.22 -9.36 20.36
C GLY A 283 -9.45 -8.04 20.52
N LEU A 284 -9.77 -7.02 19.70
CA LEU A 284 -9.22 -5.67 19.86
C LEU A 284 -9.53 -5.09 21.26
N GLY A 285 -10.77 -5.26 21.74
CA GLY A 285 -11.18 -4.88 23.09
C GLY A 285 -10.42 -5.64 24.17
N LEU A 286 -10.24 -6.95 24.01
CA LEU A 286 -9.42 -7.78 24.91
C LEU A 286 -7.97 -7.30 24.96
N ALA A 287 -7.35 -7.03 23.81
CA ALA A 287 -5.97 -6.52 23.77
C ALA A 287 -5.83 -5.18 24.51
N ALA A 288 -6.86 -4.31 24.43
CA ALA A 288 -6.90 -3.04 25.15
C ALA A 288 -7.05 -3.25 26.65
N GLN A 289 -7.96 -4.14 27.08
CA GLN A 289 -8.21 -4.43 28.49
C GLN A 289 -6.98 -5.03 29.18
N THR A 290 -6.27 -5.94 28.50
CA THR A 290 -5.05 -6.58 29.00
C THR A 290 -3.78 -5.75 28.74
N GLU A 291 -3.91 -4.57 28.15
CA GLU A 291 -2.78 -3.70 27.78
C GLU A 291 -1.68 -4.49 27.02
N THR A 292 -2.12 -5.30 26.06
CA THR A 292 -1.24 -6.16 25.25
C THR A 292 -0.89 -5.46 23.94
N PRO A 293 0.39 -5.21 23.63
CA PRO A 293 0.81 -4.59 22.37
C PRO A 293 0.36 -5.40 21.15
N LEU A 294 -0.14 -4.74 20.12
CA LEU A 294 -0.52 -5.42 18.89
C LEU A 294 -0.42 -4.48 17.69
N VAL A 295 0.15 -4.94 16.59
CA VAL A 295 0.11 -4.23 15.31
C VAL A 295 -0.93 -4.88 14.40
N ILE A 296 -1.82 -4.06 13.85
CA ILE A 296 -2.88 -4.49 12.95
C ILE A 296 -2.69 -3.74 11.62
N ILE A 297 -2.56 -4.46 10.52
CA ILE A 297 -2.62 -3.86 9.18
C ILE A 297 -4.05 -4.03 8.68
N GLU A 298 -4.74 -2.91 8.48
CA GLU A 298 -6.10 -2.90 7.93
C GLU A 298 -6.06 -2.33 6.53
N GLY A 299 -6.42 -3.17 5.53
CA GLY A 299 -6.43 -2.84 4.12
C GLY A 299 -7.84 -2.53 3.61
N MET A 300 -8.16 -1.25 3.48
CA MET A 300 -9.46 -0.78 3.00
C MET A 300 -9.74 -1.18 1.56
N ARG A 301 -10.98 -1.54 1.31
CA ARG A 301 -11.57 -1.77 -0.02
C ARG A 301 -13.07 -1.44 0.02
N PRO A 302 -13.74 -1.24 -1.15
CA PRO A 302 -15.16 -0.90 -1.12
C PRO A 302 -16.01 -1.97 -0.45
N GLY A 303 -16.74 -1.58 0.61
CA GLY A 303 -17.79 -2.34 1.29
C GLY A 303 -19.18 -1.92 0.82
N PRO A 304 -20.25 -2.32 1.52
CA PRO A 304 -20.29 -3.26 2.64
C PRO A 304 -20.22 -4.74 2.19
N GLY A 305 -20.03 -5.63 3.16
CA GLY A 305 -19.87 -7.07 2.90
C GLY A 305 -18.60 -7.34 2.10
N THR A 306 -18.68 -8.18 1.07
CA THR A 306 -17.54 -8.42 0.17
C THR A 306 -17.29 -7.22 -0.77
N GLY A 307 -18.34 -6.48 -1.12
CA GLY A 307 -18.31 -5.26 -1.91
C GLY A 307 -17.58 -5.42 -3.27
N PHE A 308 -16.62 -4.54 -3.54
CA PHE A 308 -15.70 -4.63 -4.67
C PHE A 308 -14.32 -5.07 -4.19
N PRO A 309 -14.08 -6.39 -4.00
CA PRO A 309 -12.92 -6.88 -3.23
C PRO A 309 -11.56 -6.57 -3.84
N THR A 310 -11.50 -6.27 -5.14
CA THR A 310 -10.28 -5.98 -5.91
C THR A 310 -10.16 -4.52 -6.35
N TRP A 311 -10.97 -3.64 -5.75
CA TRP A 311 -11.01 -2.21 -6.03
C TRP A 311 -10.63 -1.40 -4.80
N THR A 312 -10.41 -0.08 -4.97
CA THR A 312 -9.93 0.78 -3.88
C THR A 312 -10.99 1.72 -3.35
N GLU A 313 -11.01 1.92 -2.04
CA GLU A 313 -11.81 2.91 -1.31
C GLU A 313 -11.16 3.21 0.04
N GLN A 314 -11.45 4.35 0.65
CA GLN A 314 -11.02 4.73 2.01
C GLN A 314 -12.25 4.74 2.94
N GLY A 315 -13.00 3.62 2.96
CA GLY A 315 -14.31 3.52 3.58
C GLY A 315 -14.31 3.15 5.05
N ASP A 316 -13.20 2.71 5.63
CA ASP A 316 -13.15 2.12 6.97
C ASP A 316 -12.53 3.02 8.05
N LEU A 317 -12.21 4.30 7.73
CA LEU A 317 -11.59 5.22 8.69
C LEU A 317 -12.40 5.36 9.97
N GLN A 318 -13.70 5.70 9.88
CA GLN A 318 -14.52 5.84 11.07
C GLN A 318 -14.73 4.53 11.80
N PHE A 319 -14.84 3.42 11.07
CA PHE A 319 -14.93 2.10 11.66
C PHE A 319 -13.69 1.77 12.49
N VAL A 320 -12.49 1.98 11.95
CA VAL A 320 -11.23 1.75 12.67
C VAL A 320 -11.09 2.64 13.91
N MET A 321 -11.53 3.89 13.81
CA MET A 321 -11.49 4.85 14.93
C MET A 321 -12.42 4.44 16.10
N HIS A 322 -13.55 3.78 15.80
CA HIS A 322 -14.62 3.49 16.79
C HIS A 322 -14.89 1.99 16.99
N ALA A 323 -14.06 1.10 16.39
CA ALA A 323 -14.28 -0.34 16.50
C ALA A 323 -14.19 -0.86 17.94
N ALA A 324 -14.91 -1.93 18.23
CA ALA A 324 -15.17 -2.53 19.52
C ALA A 324 -16.11 -1.69 20.42
N HIS A 325 -16.51 -2.28 21.56
CA HIS A 325 -17.38 -1.61 22.53
C HIS A 325 -16.56 -0.97 23.65
N GLY A 326 -17.12 0.04 24.27
CA GLY A 326 -16.46 0.81 25.33
C GLY A 326 -15.35 1.72 24.83
N ASP A 327 -14.82 2.52 25.73
CA ASP A 327 -13.78 3.50 25.42
C ASP A 327 -12.40 2.95 25.77
N PHE A 328 -11.48 3.00 24.82
CA PHE A 328 -10.05 2.70 25.05
C PHE A 328 -9.17 3.38 24.00
N PRO A 329 -7.92 3.72 24.36
CA PRO A 329 -6.99 4.38 23.45
C PRO A 329 -6.44 3.41 22.40
N ARG A 330 -6.26 3.91 21.18
CA ARG A 330 -5.56 3.24 20.08
C ARG A 330 -4.80 4.24 19.24
N ILE A 331 -3.74 3.80 18.59
CA ILE A 331 -3.02 4.59 17.60
C ILE A 331 -3.46 4.16 16.21
N VAL A 332 -3.78 5.12 15.34
CA VAL A 332 -4.14 4.87 13.94
C VAL A 332 -3.27 5.75 13.06
N LEU A 333 -2.56 5.12 12.13
CA LEU A 333 -1.70 5.82 11.18
C LEU A 333 -1.97 5.31 9.77
N ALA A 334 -1.88 6.23 8.79
CA ALA A 334 -2.21 5.98 7.40
C ALA A 334 -1.07 6.44 6.49
N PRO A 335 -0.20 5.52 6.05
CA PRO A 335 0.87 5.83 5.11
C PRO A 335 0.31 6.22 3.74
N GLY A 336 0.96 7.19 3.09
CA GLY A 336 0.52 7.73 1.81
C GLY A 336 1.27 7.18 0.59
N ASP A 337 2.42 6.53 0.78
CA ASP A 337 3.22 5.90 -0.27
C ASP A 337 4.04 4.72 0.27
N MET A 338 4.84 4.09 -0.58
CA MET A 338 5.62 2.89 -0.25
C MET A 338 6.69 3.16 0.82
N ASN A 339 7.34 4.33 0.80
CA ASN A 339 8.33 4.71 1.80
C ASN A 339 7.67 4.87 3.18
N GLU A 340 6.53 5.57 3.23
CA GLU A 340 5.76 5.69 4.47
C GLU A 340 5.19 4.35 4.92
N ALA A 341 4.76 3.46 4.00
CA ALA A 341 4.30 2.12 4.34
C ALA A 341 5.40 1.31 5.07
N PHE A 342 6.64 1.41 4.62
CA PHE A 342 7.79 0.81 5.29
C PHE A 342 8.08 1.47 6.65
N ASP A 343 8.24 2.78 6.68
CA ASP A 343 8.63 3.54 7.88
C ASP A 343 7.55 3.48 8.96
N PHE A 344 6.27 3.65 8.58
CA PHE A 344 5.17 3.66 9.55
C PHE A 344 4.88 2.28 10.12
N THR A 345 5.12 1.22 9.34
CA THR A 345 5.06 -0.14 9.90
C THR A 345 6.15 -0.33 10.96
N MET A 346 7.36 0.16 10.73
CA MET A 346 8.41 0.13 11.75
C MET A 346 8.02 0.92 13.00
N HIS A 347 7.49 2.14 12.83
CA HIS A 347 7.01 2.97 13.94
C HIS A 347 5.86 2.30 14.69
N ALA A 348 4.92 1.66 13.98
CA ALA A 348 3.77 0.97 14.60
C ALA A 348 4.22 -0.07 15.62
N PHE A 349 5.23 -0.88 15.31
CA PHE A 349 5.75 -1.87 16.24
C PHE A 349 6.41 -1.23 17.47
N ASN A 350 7.17 -0.16 17.30
CA ASN A 350 7.78 0.53 18.44
C ASN A 350 6.74 1.23 19.30
N LEU A 351 5.77 1.91 18.70
CA LEU A 351 4.68 2.55 19.44
C LEU A 351 3.83 1.52 20.22
N ALA A 352 3.50 0.39 19.57
CA ALA A 352 2.74 -0.67 20.22
C ALA A 352 3.47 -1.20 21.47
N GLU A 353 4.74 -1.56 21.36
CA GLU A 353 5.53 -2.10 22.47
C GLU A 353 5.83 -1.05 23.55
N LYS A 354 6.23 0.15 23.15
CA LYS A 354 6.60 1.23 24.06
C LYS A 354 5.43 1.66 24.94
N TYR A 355 4.25 1.78 24.33
CA TYR A 355 3.05 2.27 25.03
C TYR A 355 2.05 1.18 25.41
N GLN A 356 2.32 -0.08 25.05
CA GLN A 356 1.41 -1.21 25.31
C GLN A 356 -0.01 -0.89 24.80
N LEU A 357 -0.09 -0.49 23.52
CA LEU A 357 -1.32 -0.11 22.81
C LEU A 357 -1.49 -0.95 21.54
N GLN A 358 -2.70 -0.97 21.03
CA GLN A 358 -3.00 -1.46 19.69
C GLN A 358 -2.70 -0.34 18.70
N VAL A 359 -1.89 -0.66 17.69
CA VAL A 359 -1.53 0.28 16.62
C VAL A 359 -2.04 -0.26 15.30
N ILE A 360 -2.90 0.51 14.65
CA ILE A 360 -3.52 0.16 13.38
C ILE A 360 -2.86 0.95 12.26
N VAL A 361 -2.27 0.24 11.31
CA VAL A 361 -1.77 0.80 10.05
C VAL A 361 -2.87 0.68 9.02
N LEU A 362 -3.53 1.80 8.75
CA LEU A 362 -4.68 1.90 7.86
C LEU A 362 -4.21 2.18 6.44
N VAL A 363 -4.32 1.21 5.57
CA VAL A 363 -3.91 1.27 4.16
C VAL A 363 -5.11 0.99 3.24
N ASP A 364 -4.97 1.16 1.95
CA ASP A 364 -5.99 0.80 0.98
C ASP A 364 -5.41 -0.02 -0.18
N LYS A 365 -6.28 -0.60 -1.01
CA LYS A 365 -5.88 -1.44 -2.15
C LYS A 365 -4.97 -0.70 -3.12
N TYR A 366 -5.19 0.59 -3.36
CA TYR A 366 -4.38 1.36 -4.29
C TYR A 366 -2.93 1.45 -3.83
N LEU A 367 -2.69 1.74 -2.54
CA LEU A 367 -1.33 1.70 -1.98
C LEU A 367 -0.75 0.29 -1.99
N MET A 368 -1.54 -0.70 -1.57
CA MET A 368 -1.04 -2.06 -1.32
C MET A 368 -0.66 -2.83 -2.59
N GLU A 369 -1.34 -2.58 -3.69
CA GLU A 369 -1.15 -3.30 -4.96
C GLU A 369 -0.50 -2.46 -6.07
N SER A 370 -0.15 -1.22 -5.80
CA SER A 370 0.70 -0.42 -6.69
C SER A 370 2.17 -0.61 -6.35
N HIS A 371 3.04 -0.40 -7.35
CA HIS A 371 4.50 -0.38 -7.15
C HIS A 371 5.07 0.96 -7.63
N ALA A 372 6.12 1.40 -6.97
CA ALA A 372 6.87 2.58 -7.38
C ALA A 372 8.38 2.27 -7.38
N SER A 373 9.12 2.97 -8.24
CA SER A 373 10.57 2.92 -8.18
C SER A 373 11.07 3.71 -6.97
N ALA A 374 11.96 3.11 -6.20
CA ALA A 374 12.54 3.71 -4.99
C ALA A 374 14.02 3.35 -4.87
N SER A 375 14.75 4.12 -4.08
CA SER A 375 16.15 3.81 -3.78
C SER A 375 16.27 2.52 -2.95
N ALA A 376 17.17 1.63 -3.36
CA ALA A 376 17.44 0.40 -2.60
C ALA A 376 17.94 0.69 -1.17
N GLU A 377 18.57 1.84 -0.94
CA GLU A 377 19.06 2.25 0.38
C GLU A 377 17.92 2.48 1.39
N GLU A 378 16.79 3.01 0.94
CA GLU A 378 15.64 3.34 1.79
C GLU A 378 15.01 2.09 2.42
N PHE A 379 15.01 0.97 1.67
CA PHE A 379 14.38 -0.30 2.09
C PHE A 379 15.37 -1.32 2.69
N LYS A 380 16.60 -0.92 3.02
CA LYS A 380 17.57 -1.83 3.63
C LYS A 380 17.14 -2.27 5.03
N ILE A 381 16.89 -3.57 5.20
CA ILE A 381 16.57 -4.19 6.49
C ILE A 381 17.70 -3.99 7.52
N GLN A 382 18.95 -3.86 7.08
CA GLN A 382 20.12 -3.66 7.94
C GLN A 382 20.47 -2.18 8.19
N ASN A 383 19.57 -1.24 7.93
CA ASN A 383 19.81 0.18 8.18
C ASN A 383 20.03 0.44 9.70
N SER A 384 21.18 0.99 10.06
CA SER A 384 21.60 1.21 11.45
C SER A 384 20.84 2.32 12.19
N LYS A 385 20.05 3.13 11.47
CA LYS A 385 19.33 4.28 12.06
C LYS A 385 18.09 3.90 12.86
N PHE A 386 17.42 2.80 12.49
CA PHE A 386 16.24 2.35 13.24
C PHE A 386 16.62 1.45 14.41
N ARG A 387 16.14 1.78 15.61
CA ARG A 387 16.29 0.97 16.82
C ARG A 387 14.97 0.32 17.19
N ILE A 388 15.04 -0.97 17.53
CA ILE A 388 13.89 -1.71 18.05
C ILE A 388 13.71 -1.30 19.52
N GLU A 389 12.54 -0.74 19.85
CA GLU A 389 12.13 -0.41 21.21
C GLU A 389 11.13 -1.44 21.70
N ARG A 390 11.42 -2.02 22.88
CA ARG A 390 10.59 -3.04 23.51
C ARG A 390 9.78 -2.48 24.69
N GLY A 391 9.86 -1.18 24.93
CA GLY A 391 9.22 -0.53 26.07
C GLY A 391 9.76 -1.05 27.42
N LYS A 392 8.89 -1.11 28.42
CA LYS A 392 9.25 -1.48 29.80
C LYS A 392 9.09 -2.99 30.06
N ILE A 393 9.78 -3.84 29.29
CA ILE A 393 9.88 -5.27 29.58
C ILE A 393 10.97 -5.46 30.63
N LEU A 394 10.64 -6.09 31.75
CA LEU A 394 11.56 -6.35 32.83
C LEU A 394 12.50 -7.53 32.53
N THR A 395 13.75 -7.43 32.95
CA THR A 395 14.69 -8.57 32.94
C THR A 395 14.39 -9.54 34.10
N ASP A 396 14.97 -10.73 34.08
CA ASP A 396 14.81 -11.71 35.17
C ASP A 396 15.30 -11.19 36.51
N GLU A 397 16.40 -10.41 36.51
CA GLU A 397 16.95 -9.78 37.70
C GLU A 397 16.02 -8.69 38.26
N GLU A 398 15.47 -7.84 37.39
CA GLU A 398 14.52 -6.80 37.76
C GLU A 398 13.26 -7.41 38.37
N VAL A 399 12.65 -8.41 37.71
CA VAL A 399 11.47 -9.10 38.24
C VAL A 399 11.75 -9.79 39.57
N SER A 400 12.92 -10.45 39.71
CA SER A 400 13.29 -11.16 40.95
C SER A 400 13.57 -10.21 42.11
N SER A 401 13.93 -8.96 41.83
CA SER A 401 14.15 -7.93 42.86
C SER A 401 12.85 -7.26 43.34
N GLU A 402 11.76 -7.39 42.57
CA GLU A 402 10.45 -6.86 42.95
C GLU A 402 9.82 -7.73 44.05
N THR A 403 9.53 -7.13 45.21
CA THR A 403 8.86 -7.84 46.33
C THR A 403 7.36 -7.92 46.16
N ASP A 404 6.78 -7.05 45.35
CA ASP A 404 5.35 -6.94 45.11
C ASP A 404 5.05 -6.51 43.65
N TYR A 405 5.31 -7.41 42.70
CA TYR A 405 5.11 -7.13 41.29
C TYR A 405 3.66 -6.86 40.95
N LYS A 406 3.41 -5.73 40.27
CA LYS A 406 2.09 -5.29 39.82
C LYS A 406 2.10 -5.05 38.32
N ARG A 407 1.48 -5.96 37.56
CA ARG A 407 1.42 -5.87 36.08
C ARG A 407 0.83 -4.56 35.59
N TYR A 408 -0.14 -4.01 36.30
CA TYR A 408 -0.87 -2.80 35.93
C TYR A 408 -0.63 -1.64 36.90
N ALA A 409 0.55 -1.57 37.49
CA ALA A 409 0.93 -0.50 38.43
C ALA A 409 0.59 0.88 37.86
N PHE A 410 0.06 1.75 38.72
CA PHE A 410 -0.20 3.15 38.36
C PHE A 410 1.12 3.92 38.31
N VAL A 411 1.46 4.41 37.11
CA VAL A 411 2.70 5.14 36.85
C VAL A 411 2.41 6.42 36.06
N GLU A 412 3.32 7.40 36.15
CA GLU A 412 3.11 8.75 35.63
C GLU A 412 2.77 8.79 34.12
N ASP A 413 3.41 7.97 33.29
CA ASP A 413 3.21 7.87 31.85
C ASP A 413 2.10 6.87 31.44
N GLY A 414 1.47 6.20 32.42
CA GLY A 414 0.44 5.18 32.22
C GLY A 414 0.97 3.82 31.74
N VAL A 415 2.28 3.70 31.45
CA VAL A 415 2.90 2.48 30.90
C VAL A 415 3.56 1.68 32.02
N SER A 416 2.89 0.67 32.55
CA SER A 416 3.41 -0.18 33.59
C SER A 416 4.54 -1.08 33.09
N PRO A 417 5.61 -1.32 33.87
CA PRO A 417 6.57 -2.38 33.58
C PRO A 417 5.89 -3.74 33.48
N ARG A 418 6.29 -4.56 32.51
CA ARG A 418 5.71 -5.89 32.32
C ARG A 418 6.73 -7.01 32.38
N SER A 419 6.38 -8.08 33.07
CA SER A 419 7.05 -9.36 33.01
C SER A 419 6.60 -10.17 31.80
N LEU A 420 7.34 -11.22 31.50
CA LEU A 420 6.98 -12.23 30.52
C LEU A 420 6.69 -13.58 31.21
N PRO A 421 5.81 -14.43 30.65
CA PRO A 421 5.59 -15.78 31.18
C PRO A 421 6.90 -16.56 31.33
N GLY A 422 7.08 -17.18 32.50
CA GLY A 422 8.27 -17.93 32.84
C GLY A 422 9.27 -17.19 33.74
N GLN A 423 9.18 -15.88 33.91
CA GLN A 423 10.01 -15.10 34.82
C GLN A 423 9.57 -15.33 36.29
N MET A 424 10.51 -15.74 37.15
CA MET A 424 10.23 -16.01 38.55
C MET A 424 9.87 -14.72 39.31
N GLY A 425 8.72 -14.73 39.99
CA GLY A 425 8.20 -13.55 40.70
C GLY A 425 7.32 -12.63 39.84
N GLY A 426 7.32 -12.81 38.50
CA GLY A 426 6.59 -11.96 37.58
C GLY A 426 5.23 -12.54 37.16
N ILE A 427 4.52 -13.21 38.05
CA ILE A 427 3.19 -13.78 37.72
C ILE A 427 2.20 -12.64 37.54
N ALA A 428 1.54 -12.61 36.37
CA ALA A 428 0.50 -11.67 36.05
C ALA A 428 -0.81 -12.42 35.77
N LEU A 429 -1.91 -11.89 36.28
CA LEU A 429 -3.26 -12.30 35.88
C LEU A 429 -3.77 -11.34 34.80
N ASN A 430 -4.40 -11.88 33.77
CA ASN A 430 -4.91 -11.11 32.65
C ASN A 430 -6.29 -11.66 32.30
N GLY A 431 -7.33 -10.99 32.80
CA GLY A 431 -8.73 -11.28 32.49
C GLY A 431 -9.29 -10.28 31.53
N SER A 432 -10.48 -10.55 31.01
CA SER A 432 -11.27 -9.61 30.21
C SER A 432 -12.08 -8.63 31.06
N ASP A 433 -12.18 -8.89 32.37
CA ASP A 433 -12.91 -8.05 33.30
C ASP A 433 -12.06 -6.83 33.73
N GLU A 434 -12.73 -5.82 34.35
CA GLU A 434 -11.99 -4.74 35.01
C GLU A 434 -11.22 -5.28 36.23
N HIS A 435 -10.04 -4.73 36.46
CA HIS A 435 -9.09 -5.31 37.39
C HIS A 435 -8.30 -4.22 38.14
N ASP A 436 -7.73 -4.61 39.26
CA ASP A 436 -6.78 -3.80 40.02
C ASP A 436 -5.37 -3.76 39.40
N ASP A 437 -4.43 -3.14 40.07
CA ASP A 437 -3.04 -3.02 39.63
C ASP A 437 -2.26 -4.35 39.56
N ARG A 438 -2.82 -5.44 40.12
CA ARG A 438 -2.29 -6.82 40.03
C ARG A 438 -2.95 -7.66 38.92
N GLY A 439 -4.07 -7.18 38.35
CA GLY A 439 -4.89 -7.93 37.39
C GLY A 439 -5.99 -8.77 38.04
N LEU A 440 -6.25 -8.57 39.33
CA LEU A 440 -7.36 -9.22 40.02
C LEU A 440 -8.66 -8.44 39.76
N TYR A 441 -9.75 -9.17 39.57
CA TYR A 441 -11.07 -8.59 39.38
C TYR A 441 -11.41 -7.56 40.46
N ASP A 442 -11.81 -6.34 40.05
CA ASP A 442 -12.20 -5.25 40.93
C ASP A 442 -13.25 -4.36 40.27
N GLU A 443 -14.44 -4.33 40.83
CA GLU A 443 -15.60 -3.53 40.35
C GLU A 443 -15.79 -2.21 41.14
N ALA A 444 -14.81 -1.82 41.98
CA ALA A 444 -14.88 -0.55 42.69
C ALA A 444 -14.83 0.63 41.69
N SER A 445 -15.74 1.58 41.85
CA SER A 445 -15.85 2.75 40.97
C SER A 445 -14.58 3.59 40.92
N GLU A 446 -13.88 3.71 42.03
CA GLU A 446 -12.61 4.43 42.15
C GLU A 446 -11.50 3.72 41.36
N ASN A 447 -11.45 2.38 41.37
CA ASN A 447 -10.50 1.61 40.58
C ASN A 447 -10.78 1.76 39.08
N ARG A 448 -12.06 1.64 38.69
CA ARG A 448 -12.47 1.84 37.28
C ARG A 448 -12.01 3.19 36.73
N ILE A 449 -12.21 4.29 37.47
CA ILE A 449 -11.76 5.62 37.06
C ILE A 449 -10.24 5.65 36.88
N LYS A 450 -9.49 5.18 37.89
CA LYS A 450 -8.00 5.17 37.83
C LYS A 450 -7.46 4.33 36.68
N MET A 451 -8.07 3.17 36.39
CA MET A 451 -7.62 2.31 35.28
C MET A 451 -7.90 2.93 33.93
N MET A 452 -9.07 3.56 33.77
CA MET A 452 -9.38 4.29 32.53
C MET A 452 -8.42 5.45 32.31
N ASP A 453 -8.21 6.29 33.32
CA ASP A 453 -7.27 7.42 33.25
C ASP A 453 -5.84 6.92 32.91
N LYS A 454 -5.39 5.84 33.55
CA LYS A 454 -4.10 5.21 33.26
C LYS A 454 -3.99 4.77 31.79
N ARG A 455 -5.00 4.07 31.28
CA ARG A 455 -5.01 3.60 29.87
C ARG A 455 -4.96 4.77 28.90
N TYR A 456 -5.74 5.84 29.13
CA TYR A 456 -5.71 7.03 28.27
C TYR A 456 -4.42 7.85 28.39
N LYS A 457 -3.77 7.85 29.57
CA LYS A 457 -2.49 8.52 29.78
C LYS A 457 -1.40 8.02 28.85
N LYS A 458 -1.44 6.74 28.45
CA LYS A 458 -0.51 6.17 27.45
C LYS A 458 -0.58 6.89 26.10
N LEU A 459 -1.80 7.25 25.65
CA LEU A 459 -1.98 7.95 24.38
C LEU A 459 -1.44 9.38 24.45
N GLU A 460 -1.62 10.07 25.58
CA GLU A 460 -1.02 11.38 25.82
C GLU A 460 0.52 11.30 25.82
N SER A 461 1.07 10.28 26.49
CA SER A 461 2.52 10.05 26.53
C SER A 461 3.09 9.72 25.16
N ALA A 462 2.30 9.09 24.26
CA ALA A 462 2.72 8.77 22.90
C ALA A 462 2.84 10.00 21.98
N LEU A 463 2.23 11.14 22.32
CA LEU A 463 2.26 12.36 21.50
C LEU A 463 3.68 12.84 21.19
N SER A 464 4.62 12.65 22.12
CA SER A 464 6.03 13.04 21.91
C SER A 464 6.76 12.27 20.81
N ASP A 465 6.30 11.04 20.50
CA ASP A 465 6.89 10.18 19.48
C ASP A 465 6.13 10.27 18.12
N ILE A 466 5.05 11.02 18.08
CA ILE A 466 4.24 11.18 16.87
C ILE A 466 4.70 12.42 16.10
N PRO A 467 5.18 12.24 14.85
CA PRO A 467 5.63 13.38 14.04
C PRO A 467 4.45 14.27 13.64
N SER A 468 4.71 15.57 13.57
CA SER A 468 3.74 16.52 13.04
C SER A 468 3.38 16.23 11.58
N PRO A 469 2.15 16.53 11.14
CA PRO A 469 1.76 16.42 9.74
C PRO A 469 2.69 17.19 8.82
N LYS A 470 2.93 16.65 7.62
CA LYS A 470 3.78 17.27 6.61
C LYS A 470 2.96 18.17 5.70
N LEU A 471 3.44 19.40 5.50
CA LEU A 471 2.93 20.31 4.50
C LEU A 471 3.85 20.26 3.27
N VAL A 472 3.29 19.88 2.11
CA VAL A 472 4.01 19.76 0.84
C VAL A 472 3.54 20.87 -0.10
N GLY A 473 4.46 21.59 -0.75
CA GLY A 473 4.14 22.66 -1.69
C GLY A 473 4.43 24.07 -1.16
N ASP A 474 3.69 25.07 -1.63
CA ASP A 474 3.96 26.49 -1.34
C ASP A 474 3.56 26.89 0.08
N THR A 475 4.22 27.92 0.63
CA THR A 475 4.00 28.36 2.01
C THR A 475 2.74 29.22 2.21
N ALA A 476 2.24 29.88 1.17
CA ALA A 476 1.06 30.77 1.25
C ALA A 476 0.21 30.70 -0.03
N PRO A 477 -0.31 29.51 -0.38
CA PRO A 477 -1.04 29.32 -1.62
C PRO A 477 -2.49 29.84 -1.53
N PRO A 478 -3.18 30.03 -2.67
CA PRO A 478 -4.60 30.34 -2.68
C PRO A 478 -5.50 29.19 -2.23
N LEU A 479 -5.00 27.94 -2.23
CA LEU A 479 -5.73 26.74 -1.83
C LEU A 479 -4.82 25.77 -1.09
N THR A 480 -5.28 25.26 0.05
CA THR A 480 -4.68 24.16 0.81
C THR A 480 -5.52 22.90 0.63
N ILE A 481 -4.89 21.84 0.15
CA ILE A 481 -5.50 20.52 0.03
C ILE A 481 -5.21 19.75 1.33
N LEU A 482 -6.21 19.02 1.85
CA LEU A 482 -6.07 18.11 2.99
C LEU A 482 -6.43 16.69 2.57
N GLY A 483 -5.69 15.70 3.05
CA GLY A 483 -5.98 14.30 2.77
C GLY A 483 -5.16 13.36 3.66
N PHE A 484 -5.44 12.06 3.55
CA PHE A 484 -4.75 11.01 4.28
C PHE A 484 -4.50 9.79 3.39
N GLY A 485 -3.60 8.92 3.82
CA GLY A 485 -3.33 7.66 3.13
C GLY A 485 -2.92 7.87 1.66
N SER A 486 -3.31 6.95 0.80
CA SER A 486 -2.88 6.87 -0.60
C SER A 486 -3.29 8.05 -1.48
N THR A 487 -4.19 8.94 -1.03
CA THR A 487 -4.48 10.20 -1.73
C THR A 487 -3.25 11.08 -1.92
N LYS A 488 -2.21 10.89 -1.08
CA LYS A 488 -0.91 11.57 -1.21
C LYS A 488 -0.35 11.46 -2.62
N MET A 489 -0.30 10.25 -3.17
CA MET A 489 0.39 9.98 -4.44
C MET A 489 -0.18 10.81 -5.60
N PRO A 490 -1.49 10.75 -5.95
CA PRO A 490 -2.05 11.56 -7.02
C PRO A 490 -2.12 13.06 -6.69
N VAL A 491 -2.21 13.45 -5.41
CA VAL A 491 -2.20 14.87 -5.02
C VAL A 491 -0.83 15.50 -5.24
N VAL A 492 0.26 14.82 -4.84
CA VAL A 492 1.63 15.32 -5.06
C VAL A 492 1.93 15.44 -6.55
N GLU A 493 1.52 14.45 -7.34
CA GLU A 493 1.63 14.51 -8.81
C GLU A 493 0.88 15.71 -9.38
N ALA A 494 -0.38 15.91 -8.96
CA ALA A 494 -1.21 17.04 -9.39
C ALA A 494 -0.59 18.41 -9.02
N ILE A 495 0.00 18.53 -7.82
CA ILE A 495 0.74 19.74 -7.40
C ILE A 495 1.89 20.05 -8.34
N ASN A 496 2.66 19.03 -8.74
CA ASN A 496 3.77 19.20 -9.68
C ASN A 496 3.28 19.69 -11.04
N TRP A 497 2.13 19.21 -11.52
CA TRP A 497 1.53 19.66 -12.78
C TRP A 497 0.96 21.10 -12.66
N LEU A 498 0.23 21.41 -11.58
CA LEU A 498 -0.28 22.75 -11.32
C LEU A 498 0.85 23.79 -11.24
N LYS A 499 1.98 23.42 -10.64
CA LYS A 499 3.16 24.29 -10.56
C LYS A 499 3.73 24.60 -11.95
N LYS A 500 3.74 23.63 -12.89
CA LYS A 500 4.11 23.87 -14.30
C LYS A 500 3.15 24.89 -14.97
N ASP A 501 1.87 24.86 -14.58
CA ASP A 501 0.84 25.82 -15.00
C ASP A 501 0.87 27.15 -14.20
N ARG A 502 1.84 27.36 -13.32
CA ARG A 502 1.98 28.52 -12.40
C ARG A 502 0.81 28.68 -11.42
N ILE A 503 0.14 27.60 -11.10
CA ILE A 503 -0.90 27.55 -10.06
C ILE A 503 -0.27 26.94 -8.79
N ASN A 504 -0.16 27.76 -7.75
CA ASN A 504 0.46 27.36 -6.50
C ASN A 504 -0.59 26.80 -5.55
N VAL A 505 -0.34 25.63 -5.01
CA VAL A 505 -1.15 24.98 -3.97
C VAL A 505 -0.23 24.26 -2.99
N ASN A 506 -0.76 23.90 -1.83
CA ASN A 506 -0.08 22.99 -0.93
C ASN A 506 -1.00 21.86 -0.47
N PHE A 507 -0.39 20.85 0.12
CA PHE A 507 -1.07 19.66 0.61
C PHE A 507 -0.65 19.37 2.05
N LEU A 508 -1.61 19.34 2.95
CA LEU A 508 -1.45 18.84 4.30
C LEU A 508 -1.81 17.37 4.35
N GLN A 509 -0.80 16.53 4.43
CA GLN A 509 -0.99 15.11 4.68
C GLN A 509 -1.14 14.87 6.19
N VAL A 510 -2.29 14.34 6.59
CA VAL A 510 -2.51 13.90 7.98
C VAL A 510 -2.29 12.40 8.05
N SER A 511 -1.11 11.99 8.49
CA SER A 511 -0.69 10.59 8.50
C SER A 511 -1.05 9.87 9.79
N TYR A 512 -1.08 10.57 10.93
CA TYR A 512 -1.55 10.04 12.21
C TYR A 512 -2.96 10.53 12.48
N LEU A 513 -3.89 9.60 12.50
CA LEU A 513 -5.33 9.87 12.63
C LEU A 513 -5.81 9.72 14.08
N SER A 514 -5.08 8.93 14.90
CA SER A 514 -5.23 8.85 16.35
C SER A 514 -3.85 8.63 16.99
N PRO A 515 -3.42 9.50 17.93
CA PRO A 515 -4.02 10.77 18.30
C PRO A 515 -4.02 11.76 17.13
N PHE A 516 -5.10 12.53 16.98
CA PHE A 516 -5.24 13.48 15.89
C PHE A 516 -4.46 14.78 16.18
N PRO A 517 -3.71 15.33 15.23
CA PRO A 517 -2.88 16.53 15.45
C PRO A 517 -3.73 17.82 15.36
N SER A 518 -4.68 17.98 16.27
CA SER A 518 -5.74 19.01 16.23
C SER A 518 -5.21 20.43 16.14
N ASP A 519 -4.15 20.77 16.88
CA ASP A 519 -3.59 22.12 16.92
C ASP A 519 -3.00 22.51 15.56
N VAL A 520 -2.17 21.64 14.97
CA VAL A 520 -1.53 21.90 13.68
C VAL A 520 -2.57 21.99 12.55
N VAL A 521 -3.52 21.05 12.53
CA VAL A 521 -4.59 21.04 11.51
C VAL A 521 -5.48 22.29 11.65
N SER A 522 -5.83 22.67 12.89
CA SER A 522 -6.61 23.89 13.16
C SER A 522 -5.89 25.16 12.71
N GLU A 523 -4.59 25.26 13.01
CA GLU A 523 -3.79 26.42 12.61
C GLU A 523 -3.74 26.56 11.09
N ILE A 524 -3.50 25.45 10.38
CA ILE A 524 -3.42 25.45 8.91
C ILE A 524 -4.77 25.81 8.28
N ILE A 525 -5.88 25.23 8.77
CA ILE A 525 -7.23 25.55 8.25
C ILE A 525 -7.57 27.03 8.48
N LYS A 526 -7.28 27.58 9.66
CA LYS A 526 -7.56 28.99 9.97
C LYS A 526 -6.76 29.98 9.13
N ASN A 527 -5.53 29.60 8.75
CA ASN A 527 -4.62 30.44 7.97
C ASN A 527 -4.79 30.26 6.45
N ALA A 528 -5.46 29.19 6.00
CA ALA A 528 -5.70 28.92 4.59
C ALA A 528 -6.72 29.91 4.00
N LYS A 529 -6.49 30.36 2.75
CA LYS A 529 -7.46 31.21 2.02
C LYS A 529 -8.69 30.41 1.59
N LYS A 530 -8.46 29.20 1.08
CA LYS A 530 -9.47 28.20 0.75
C LYS A 530 -8.93 26.81 1.12
N THR A 531 -9.81 25.89 1.46
CA THR A 531 -9.47 24.52 1.82
C THR A 531 -10.22 23.52 0.95
N LEU A 532 -9.56 22.39 0.60
CA LEU A 532 -10.15 21.28 -0.16
C LEU A 532 -9.77 19.97 0.50
N VAL A 533 -10.74 19.19 0.98
CA VAL A 533 -10.50 17.80 1.40
C VAL A 533 -10.64 16.86 0.21
N ILE A 534 -9.67 15.93 0.08
CA ILE A 534 -9.70 14.84 -0.90
C ILE A 534 -9.71 13.51 -0.15
N GLU A 535 -10.73 12.68 -0.38
CA GLU A 535 -10.86 11.38 0.25
C GLU A 535 -11.66 10.38 -0.60
N GLY A 536 -11.26 9.10 -0.52
CA GLY A 536 -11.82 8.01 -1.32
C GLY A 536 -13.02 7.33 -0.66
N ASN A 537 -14.07 8.08 -0.28
CA ASN A 537 -15.31 7.50 0.26
C ASN A 537 -16.53 8.41 0.02
N LYS A 538 -17.74 7.84 0.17
CA LYS A 538 -19.02 8.56 -0.04
C LYS A 538 -19.33 9.58 1.03
N THR A 539 -19.07 9.26 2.30
CA THR A 539 -19.63 9.96 3.46
C THR A 539 -18.77 11.10 4.00
N GLY A 540 -17.53 11.25 3.52
CA GLY A 540 -16.63 12.30 3.99
C GLY A 540 -16.09 12.00 5.39
N GLN A 541 -15.54 10.81 5.60
CA GLN A 541 -15.11 10.33 6.91
C GLN A 541 -13.94 11.12 7.47
N PHE A 542 -13.00 11.53 6.61
CA PHE A 542 -11.87 12.36 7.03
C PHE A 542 -12.30 13.81 7.28
N GLU A 543 -13.16 14.37 6.44
CA GLU A 543 -13.76 15.68 6.68
C GLU A 543 -14.53 15.71 8.02
N ALA A 544 -15.27 14.63 8.32
CA ALA A 544 -15.98 14.49 9.59
C ALA A 544 -15.02 14.41 10.78
N LEU A 545 -13.92 13.66 10.65
CA LEU A 545 -12.87 13.58 11.68
C LEU A 545 -12.22 14.94 11.94
N ILE A 546 -11.90 15.71 10.90
CA ILE A 546 -11.39 17.08 11.05
C ILE A 546 -12.37 17.91 11.89
N ARG A 547 -13.66 17.89 11.53
CA ARG A 547 -14.69 18.65 12.24
C ARG A 547 -14.82 18.22 13.70
N GLU A 548 -14.83 16.91 13.94
CA GLU A 548 -14.91 16.33 15.31
C GLU A 548 -13.73 16.81 16.18
N LYS A 549 -12.52 16.74 15.64
CA LYS A 549 -11.30 16.99 16.43
C LYS A 549 -10.91 18.46 16.53
N THR A 550 -11.37 19.30 15.61
CA THR A 550 -10.97 20.72 15.55
C THR A 550 -12.12 21.71 15.74
N GLY A 551 -13.37 21.25 15.56
CA GLY A 551 -14.57 22.14 15.49
C GLY A 551 -14.65 22.98 14.21
N LEU A 552 -13.71 22.82 13.26
CA LEU A 552 -13.62 23.60 12.03
C LEU A 552 -14.26 22.86 10.85
N SER A 553 -14.76 23.64 9.89
CA SER A 553 -15.24 23.13 8.59
C SER A 553 -14.23 23.49 7.49
N VAL A 554 -14.19 22.69 6.43
CA VAL A 554 -13.45 22.95 5.20
C VAL A 554 -14.38 23.57 4.16
N ASP A 555 -13.83 24.34 3.21
CA ASP A 555 -14.64 25.06 2.21
C ASP A 555 -15.13 24.16 1.09
N HIS A 556 -14.31 23.19 0.67
CA HIS A 556 -14.58 22.31 -0.46
C HIS A 556 -14.22 20.88 -0.15
N ASN A 557 -14.89 19.92 -0.84
CA ASN A 557 -14.52 18.52 -0.82
C ASN A 557 -14.49 17.95 -2.25
N PHE A 558 -13.69 16.90 -2.40
CA PHE A 558 -13.66 16.06 -3.58
C PHE A 558 -13.63 14.59 -3.13
N ARG A 559 -14.77 13.90 -3.27
CA ARG A 559 -14.99 12.53 -2.86
C ARG A 559 -15.09 11.64 -4.08
N LYS A 560 -14.37 10.50 -4.06
CA LYS A 560 -14.43 9.47 -5.11
C LYS A 560 -14.74 8.11 -4.47
N TYR A 561 -15.76 7.43 -4.98
CA TYR A 561 -16.27 6.17 -4.41
C TYR A 561 -16.80 5.22 -5.49
N ASP A 562 -16.15 5.22 -6.65
CA ASP A 562 -16.43 4.37 -7.79
C ASP A 562 -15.52 3.12 -7.86
N GLY A 563 -14.74 2.90 -6.81
CA GLY A 563 -13.74 1.83 -6.74
C GLY A 563 -12.44 2.12 -7.49
N ARG A 564 -12.26 3.32 -8.03
CA ARG A 564 -11.05 3.74 -8.75
C ARG A 564 -10.23 4.72 -7.93
N PRO A 565 -8.88 4.72 -8.07
CA PRO A 565 -8.05 5.74 -7.46
C PRO A 565 -8.32 7.12 -8.08
N PHE A 566 -7.91 8.16 -7.39
CA PHE A 566 -7.85 9.48 -7.99
C PHE A 566 -6.79 9.51 -9.09
N TYR A 567 -7.10 10.24 -10.17
CA TYR A 567 -6.12 10.60 -11.17
C TYR A 567 -5.66 12.04 -10.96
N PRO A 568 -4.38 12.36 -11.19
CA PRO A 568 -3.87 13.73 -11.07
C PRO A 568 -4.67 14.74 -11.91
N GLU A 569 -5.13 14.34 -13.11
CA GLU A 569 -5.97 15.17 -13.99
C GLU A 569 -7.26 15.63 -13.30
N GLU A 570 -7.94 14.72 -12.59
CA GLU A 570 -9.19 15.03 -11.89
C GLU A 570 -8.96 16.05 -10.77
N ILE A 571 -7.82 15.93 -10.08
CA ILE A 571 -7.43 16.85 -9.01
C ILE A 571 -7.08 18.22 -9.59
N VAL A 572 -6.32 18.26 -10.69
CA VAL A 572 -5.97 19.51 -11.40
C VAL A 572 -7.24 20.24 -11.86
N GLU A 573 -8.20 19.53 -12.48
CA GLU A 573 -9.49 20.07 -12.91
C GLU A 573 -10.27 20.64 -11.71
N LYS A 574 -10.36 19.89 -10.60
CA LYS A 574 -11.05 20.31 -9.39
C LYS A 574 -10.43 21.57 -8.79
N VAL A 575 -9.10 21.60 -8.67
CA VAL A 575 -8.37 22.78 -8.16
C VAL A 575 -8.62 24.01 -9.05
N LYS A 576 -8.50 23.87 -10.38
CA LYS A 576 -8.77 24.95 -11.32
C LYS A 576 -10.20 25.47 -11.17
N SER A 577 -11.20 24.59 -11.04
CA SER A 577 -12.60 24.99 -10.84
C SER A 577 -12.88 25.75 -9.53
N ILE A 578 -12.07 25.56 -8.50
CA ILE A 578 -12.18 26.29 -7.22
C ILE A 578 -11.51 27.65 -7.28
N LEU A 579 -10.44 27.77 -8.07
CA LEU A 579 -9.64 28.99 -8.15
C LEU A 579 -10.14 30.01 -9.20
N THR A 580 -10.93 29.54 -10.17
CA THR A 580 -11.68 30.41 -11.10
C THR A 580 -12.94 30.97 -10.43
#